data_d5fae9721ebe363eb459dd454ce766e4
#
_entry.id   d5fae9721ebe363eb459dd454ce766e4
#
_cell.length_a   1.000
_cell.length_b   1.000
_cell.length_c   1.000
_cell.angle_alpha   90.00
_cell.angle_beta   90.00
_cell.angle_gamma   90.00
#
_symmetry.space_group_name_H-M   'P 1'
#
loop_
_entity.id
_entity.type
_entity.pdbx_description
1 polymer ?
#
loop_
_entity_poly.entity_id
_entity_poly.type
_entity_poly.pdbx_seq_one_letter_code
_entity_poly.pdbx_strand_id
1 'polypeptide(L)'
;MLQALVKRFAVKFLNDPSFQDLTDGLAAKDGEKAFRAAHTLKGVCLNLGFTSLYKVSAELTEVLRGRETEGSDELYEQVKEQYTILTEAIQELAAQS
;
A
#
# COMPACT_ATOMS: atom_id res chain seq x y z
N MET A 1 -1.33 26.12 -6.97
CA MET A 1 -2.55 25.54 -6.40
C MET A 1 -2.65 24.04 -6.58
N LEU A 2 -2.47 23.56 -7.79
CA LEU A 2 -2.43 22.11 -8.03
C LEU A 2 -1.31 21.43 -7.25
N GLN A 3 -0.16 22.08 -7.15
CA GLN A 3 0.99 21.54 -6.42
C GLN A 3 0.73 21.38 -4.92
N ALA A 4 -0.05 22.30 -4.32
CA ALA A 4 -0.38 22.21 -2.91
C ALA A 4 -1.32 21.04 -2.63
N LEU A 5 -2.26 20.76 -3.54
CA LEU A 5 -3.17 19.61 -3.41
C LEU A 5 -2.41 18.31 -3.57
N VAL A 6 -1.53 18.22 -4.57
CA VAL A 6 -0.71 17.04 -4.80
C VAL A 6 0.18 16.76 -3.58
N LYS A 7 0.77 17.82 -3.01
CA LYS A 7 1.58 17.68 -1.80
C LYS A 7 0.80 17.13 -0.62
N ARG A 8 -0.43 17.62 -0.42
CA ARG A 8 -1.29 17.15 0.66
C ARG A 8 -1.59 15.67 0.55
N PHE A 9 -1.99 15.23 -0.64
CA PHE A 9 -2.28 13.82 -0.88
C PHE A 9 -1.02 12.96 -0.75
N ALA A 10 0.11 13.47 -1.27
CA ALA A 10 1.38 12.76 -1.18
C ALA A 10 1.83 12.56 0.26
N VAL A 11 1.78 13.62 1.07
CA VAL A 11 2.16 13.55 2.49
C VAL A 11 1.22 12.61 3.23
N LYS A 12 -0.08 12.69 2.94
CA LYS A 12 -1.07 11.82 3.57
C LYS A 12 -0.79 10.36 3.26
N PHE A 13 -0.43 10.06 2.01
CA PHE A 13 -0.08 8.69 1.62
C PHE A 13 1.19 8.21 2.32
N LEU A 14 2.22 9.05 2.39
CA LEU A 14 3.49 8.69 3.05
C LEU A 14 3.31 8.41 4.55
N ASN A 15 2.30 9.02 5.18
CA ASN A 15 2.01 8.83 6.59
C ASN A 15 0.93 7.77 6.83
N ASP A 16 0.41 7.15 5.78
CA ASP A 16 -0.61 6.12 5.91
C ASP A 16 0.01 4.84 6.47
N PRO A 17 -0.56 4.26 7.54
CA PRO A 17 0.03 3.10 8.19
C PRO A 17 -0.29 1.77 7.53
N SER A 18 -1.09 1.75 6.46
CA SER A 18 -1.62 0.51 5.89
C SER A 18 -0.52 -0.45 5.45
N PHE A 19 0.51 0.05 4.76
CA PHE A 19 1.60 -0.82 4.31
C PHE A 19 2.40 -1.39 5.49
N GLN A 20 2.67 -0.57 6.50
CA GLN A 20 3.38 -1.04 7.69
C GLN A 20 2.54 -2.08 8.44
N ASP A 21 1.24 -1.84 8.57
CA ASP A 21 0.33 -2.80 9.20
C ASP A 21 0.28 -4.11 8.43
N LEU A 22 0.31 -4.05 7.09
CA LEU A 22 0.38 -5.24 6.25
C LEU A 22 1.66 -6.02 6.51
N THR A 23 2.79 -5.33 6.53
CA THR A 23 4.09 -5.94 6.79
C THR A 23 4.11 -6.61 8.16
N ASP A 24 3.63 -5.90 9.19
CA ASP A 24 3.59 -6.42 10.55
C ASP A 24 2.66 -7.62 10.67
N GLY A 25 1.49 -7.55 10.03
CA GLY A 25 0.53 -8.66 10.03
C GLY A 25 1.10 -9.91 9.39
N LEU A 26 1.78 -9.77 8.26
CA LEU A 26 2.38 -10.91 7.58
C LEU A 26 3.56 -11.48 8.38
N ALA A 27 4.38 -10.61 8.99
CA ALA A 27 5.51 -11.05 9.81
C ALA A 27 5.03 -11.83 11.03
N ALA A 28 3.90 -11.43 11.62
CA ALA A 28 3.32 -12.10 12.78
C ALA A 28 2.43 -13.29 12.38
N LYS A 29 2.26 -13.54 11.09
CA LYS A 29 1.32 -14.53 10.57
C LYS A 29 -0.11 -14.28 11.06
N ASP A 30 -0.45 -13.00 11.22
CA ASP A 30 -1.77 -12.55 11.63
C ASP A 30 -2.60 -12.27 10.38
N GLY A 31 -3.32 -13.26 9.90
CA GLY A 31 -4.09 -13.16 8.65
C GLY A 31 -5.19 -12.12 8.71
N GLU A 32 -5.81 -11.93 9.86
CA GLU A 32 -6.86 -10.90 10.03
C GLU A 32 -6.28 -9.49 9.87
N LYS A 33 -5.18 -9.24 10.56
CA LYS A 33 -4.49 -7.94 10.48
C LYS A 33 -3.98 -7.68 9.05
N ALA A 34 -3.36 -8.70 8.44
CA ALA A 34 -2.83 -8.58 7.08
C ALA A 34 -3.95 -8.32 6.07
N PHE A 35 -5.08 -9.02 6.20
CA PHE A 35 -6.22 -8.82 5.31
C PHE A 35 -6.77 -7.39 5.41
N ARG A 36 -6.99 -6.91 6.63
CA ARG A 36 -7.51 -5.56 6.85
C ARG A 36 -6.57 -4.50 6.29
N ALA A 37 -5.28 -4.68 6.52
CA ALA A 37 -4.27 -3.74 6.03
C ALA A 37 -4.22 -3.72 4.50
N ALA A 38 -4.24 -4.89 3.85
CA ALA A 38 -4.25 -4.98 2.39
C ALA A 38 -5.51 -4.34 1.81
N HIS A 39 -6.66 -4.59 2.43
CA HIS A 39 -7.93 -4.01 2.00
C HIS A 39 -7.90 -2.47 2.11
N THR A 40 -7.39 -1.96 3.23
CA THR A 40 -7.27 -0.51 3.44
C THR A 40 -6.30 0.11 2.43
N LEU A 41 -5.16 -0.52 2.22
CA LEU A 41 -4.18 -0.05 1.23
C LEU A 41 -4.79 0.00 -0.17
N LYS A 42 -5.52 -1.04 -0.55
CA LYS A 42 -6.24 -1.08 -1.82
C LYS A 42 -7.17 0.13 -1.96
N GLY A 43 -7.96 0.41 -0.92
CA GLY A 43 -8.89 1.54 -0.92
C GLY A 43 -8.19 2.88 -1.04
N VAL A 44 -7.09 3.07 -0.33
CA VAL A 44 -6.29 4.29 -0.41
C VAL A 44 -5.76 4.49 -1.82
N CYS A 45 -5.22 3.43 -2.43
CA CYS A 45 -4.68 3.50 -3.79
C CYS A 45 -5.76 3.82 -4.81
N LEU A 46 -6.95 3.25 -4.64
CA LEU A 46 -8.08 3.53 -5.51
C LEU A 46 -8.47 5.02 -5.46
N ASN A 47 -8.56 5.56 -4.24
CA ASN A 47 -8.94 6.96 -4.04
C ASN A 47 -7.91 7.94 -4.61
N LEU A 48 -6.63 7.58 -4.56
CA LEU A 48 -5.56 8.45 -5.03
C LEU A 48 -5.14 8.18 -6.48
N GLY A 49 -5.71 7.17 -7.11
CA GLY A 49 -5.42 6.84 -8.50
C GLY A 49 -4.10 6.14 -8.72
N PHE A 50 -3.56 5.47 -7.72
CA PHE A 50 -2.30 4.73 -7.82
C PHE A 50 -2.56 3.34 -8.40
N THR A 51 -2.75 3.27 -9.71
CA THR A 51 -3.27 2.09 -10.41
C THR A 51 -2.39 0.85 -10.23
N SER A 52 -1.07 0.98 -10.37
CA SER A 52 -0.16 -0.16 -10.27
C SER A 52 -0.17 -0.77 -8.87
N LEU A 53 -0.08 0.07 -7.85
CA LEU A 53 -0.12 -0.41 -6.46
C LEU A 53 -1.50 -0.93 -6.11
N TYR A 54 -2.57 -0.29 -6.62
CA TYR A 54 -3.94 -0.77 -6.42
C TYR A 54 -4.10 -2.20 -6.93
N LYS A 55 -3.62 -2.47 -8.12
CA LYS A 55 -3.79 -3.78 -8.76
C LYS A 55 -3.17 -4.90 -7.92
N VAL A 56 -1.91 -4.73 -7.51
CA VAL A 56 -1.25 -5.78 -6.72
C VAL A 56 -1.81 -5.86 -5.30
N SER A 57 -2.23 -4.73 -4.72
CA SER A 57 -2.89 -4.71 -3.41
C SER A 57 -4.23 -5.44 -3.44
N ALA A 58 -4.99 -5.28 -4.53
CA ALA A 58 -6.25 -5.97 -4.71
C ALA A 58 -6.04 -7.48 -4.82
N GLU A 59 -5.04 -7.92 -5.58
CA GLU A 59 -4.70 -9.33 -5.70
C GLU A 59 -4.30 -9.92 -4.35
N LEU A 60 -3.47 -9.21 -3.60
CA LEU A 60 -3.06 -9.66 -2.27
C LEU A 60 -4.24 -9.72 -1.31
N THR A 61 -5.16 -8.75 -1.38
CA THR A 61 -6.36 -8.74 -0.57
C THR A 61 -7.18 -10.02 -0.80
N GLU A 62 -7.30 -10.45 -2.06
CA GLU A 62 -8.05 -11.67 -2.37
C GLU A 62 -7.38 -12.92 -1.81
N VAL A 63 -6.05 -13.00 -1.88
CA VAL A 63 -5.32 -14.13 -1.30
C VAL A 63 -5.50 -14.17 0.23
N LEU A 64 -5.55 -13.01 0.87
CA LEU A 64 -5.69 -12.91 2.33
C LEU A 64 -7.14 -12.99 2.81
N ARG A 65 -8.11 -13.09 1.89
CA ARG A 65 -9.54 -13.08 2.24
C ARG A 65 -9.89 -14.19 3.24
N GLY A 66 -9.25 -15.34 3.14
CA GLY A 66 -9.44 -16.45 4.08
C GLY A 66 -8.73 -16.27 5.41
N ARG A 67 -8.06 -15.14 5.63
CA ARG A 67 -7.30 -14.82 6.86
C ARG A 67 -6.10 -15.73 7.07
N GLU A 68 -5.60 -16.35 6.00
CA GLU A 68 -4.38 -17.14 6.03
C GLU A 68 -3.28 -16.39 5.30
N THR A 69 -2.07 -16.38 5.87
CA THR A 69 -0.94 -15.68 5.27
C THR A 69 -0.14 -16.57 4.31
N GLU A 70 -0.40 -17.86 4.34
CA GLU A 70 0.28 -18.83 3.47
C GLU A 70 0.02 -18.52 1.99
N GLY A 71 1.07 -18.51 1.18
CA GLY A 71 0.95 -18.25 -0.25
C GLY A 71 0.92 -16.77 -0.62
N SER A 72 1.08 -15.85 0.34
CA SER A 72 1.01 -14.42 0.08
C SER A 72 2.39 -13.78 -0.21
N ASP A 73 3.48 -14.50 -0.03
CA ASP A 73 4.83 -13.93 -0.08
C ASP A 73 5.16 -13.26 -1.40
N GLU A 74 4.86 -13.91 -2.51
CA GLU A 74 5.16 -13.37 -3.83
C GLU A 74 4.38 -12.09 -4.13
N LEU A 75 3.10 -12.08 -3.81
CA LEU A 75 2.27 -10.89 -4.00
C LEU A 75 2.68 -9.76 -3.04
N TYR A 76 3.06 -10.10 -1.83
CA TYR A 76 3.57 -9.10 -0.90
C TYR A 76 4.84 -8.43 -1.47
N GLU A 77 5.75 -9.20 -2.06
CA GLU A 77 6.95 -8.63 -2.66
C GLU A 77 6.61 -7.70 -3.81
N GLN A 78 5.57 -8.02 -4.60
CA GLN A 78 5.10 -7.14 -5.67
C GLN A 78 4.49 -5.85 -5.10
N VAL A 79 3.72 -5.95 -4.02
CA VAL A 79 3.17 -4.78 -3.34
C VAL A 79 4.31 -3.91 -2.81
N LYS A 80 5.29 -4.51 -2.16
CA LYS A 80 6.46 -3.81 -1.61
C LYS A 80 7.21 -3.07 -2.70
N GLU A 81 7.44 -3.72 -3.84
CA GLU A 81 8.13 -3.11 -4.96
C GLU A 81 7.39 -1.88 -5.48
N GLN A 82 6.09 -2.01 -5.73
CA GLN A 82 5.28 -0.90 -6.22
C GLN A 82 5.15 0.21 -5.19
N TYR A 83 5.04 -0.16 -3.92
CA TYR A 83 4.99 0.80 -2.83
C TYR A 83 6.29 1.61 -2.75
N THR A 84 7.43 0.94 -2.85
CA THR A 84 8.75 1.59 -2.81
C THR A 84 8.94 2.55 -3.97
N ILE A 85 8.61 2.11 -5.18
CA ILE A 85 8.71 2.95 -6.38
C ILE A 85 7.86 4.20 -6.20
N LEU A 86 6.63 4.03 -5.75
CA LEU A 86 5.68 5.14 -5.58
C LEU A 86 6.13 6.11 -4.50
N THR A 87 6.55 5.60 -3.33
CA THR A 87 6.97 6.47 -2.23
C THR A 87 8.25 7.24 -2.57
N GLU A 88 9.18 6.62 -3.28
CA GLU A 88 10.39 7.31 -3.74
C GLU A 88 10.04 8.44 -4.72
N ALA A 89 9.12 8.18 -5.65
CA ALA A 89 8.65 9.19 -6.60
C ALA A 89 7.97 10.35 -5.88
N ILE A 90 7.14 10.06 -4.88
CA ILE A 90 6.45 11.07 -4.09
C ILE A 90 7.44 11.92 -3.30
N GLN A 91 8.43 11.28 -2.68
CA GLN A 91 9.46 11.98 -1.90
C GLN A 91 10.28 12.91 -2.80
N GLU A 92 10.61 12.45 -3.98
CA GLU A 92 11.34 13.27 -4.95
C GLU A 92 10.51 14.46 -5.40
N LEU A 93 9.24 14.25 -5.70
CA LEU A 93 8.32 15.33 -6.07
C LEU A 93 8.18 16.36 -4.94
N ALA A 94 8.06 15.90 -3.70
CA ALA A 94 7.96 16.78 -2.55
C ALA A 94 9.24 17.59 -2.34
N ALA A 95 10.41 16.99 -2.61
CA ALA A 95 11.71 17.67 -2.48
C ALA A 95 11.91 18.76 -3.53
N GLN A 96 11.28 18.64 -4.70
CA GLN A 96 11.40 19.60 -5.79
C GLN A 96 10.50 20.82 -5.62
N SER A 97 9.62 20.77 -4.69
CA SER A 97 8.70 21.88 -4.46
C SER A 97 8.93 22.52 -3.10
#